data_c3518dc74c9b3f98cdf3303e371454aa
#
_entry.id   c3518dc74c9b3f98cdf3303e371454aa
#
_cell.length_a   1.000
_cell.length_b   1.000
_cell.length_c   1.000
_cell.angle_alpha   90.00
_cell.angle_beta   90.00
_cell.angle_gamma   90.00
#
_symmetry.space_group_name_H-M   'P 1'
#
loop_
_entity.id
_entity.type
_entity.pdbx_description
1 polymer ?
#
loop_
_entity_poly.entity_id
_entity_poly.type
_entity_poly.pdbx_seq_one_letter_code
_entity_poly.pdbx_strand_id
1 'polypeptide(L)'
;AMGGEILGIAGIAGSGQKELLESISGLQKLEAGSKITYIEPDGTECLLNGMDPLDIIRKGLLLSFVPEDRFGMGLVGGMNIIQNIMLRTYRRGKGPLTDRKFPRDLSQKIVDDLEVVTPDINRTPIRRLSGGNVQKVLVGREIAQNPAVLMTAYAVRGLDINTSYVIYNLLTEQKMKGVSVIYVGEDLDVLLELCDRILVL
;
A
#
# COMPACT_ATOMS: atom_id res chain seq x y z
N ALA A 1 -12.07 6.82 7.59
CA ALA A 1 -10.70 7.29 7.82
C ALA A 1 -10.60 8.74 7.35
N MET A 2 -9.88 9.55 8.07
CA MET A 2 -9.67 10.96 7.73
C MET A 2 -8.25 11.15 7.19
N GLY A 3 -8.05 12.21 6.39
CA GLY A 3 -6.70 12.63 6.02
C GLY A 3 -5.87 12.99 7.25
N GLY A 4 -4.63 12.52 7.33
CA GLY A 4 -3.76 12.76 8.48
C GLY A 4 -4.05 11.92 9.72
N GLU A 5 -4.75 10.79 9.60
CA GLU A 5 -4.91 9.82 10.67
C GLU A 5 -4.50 8.40 10.25
N ILE A 6 -4.19 7.57 11.22
CA ILE A 6 -4.09 6.12 11.09
C ILE A 6 -5.33 5.50 11.74
N LEU A 7 -6.23 4.94 10.92
CA LEU A 7 -7.36 4.14 11.39
C LEU A 7 -6.93 2.68 11.49
N GLY A 8 -6.84 2.15 12.69
CA GLY A 8 -6.60 0.74 12.94
C GLY A 8 -7.87 -0.09 12.76
N ILE A 9 -7.75 -1.29 12.19
CA ILE A 9 -8.83 -2.27 12.14
C ILE A 9 -8.39 -3.50 12.91
N ALA A 10 -9.04 -3.74 14.03
CA ALA A 10 -8.87 -4.91 14.89
C ALA A 10 -9.94 -5.95 14.59
N GLY A 11 -9.63 -7.23 14.80
CA GLY A 11 -10.58 -8.32 14.70
C GLY A 11 -9.87 -9.67 14.68
N ILE A 12 -10.60 -10.74 14.95
CA ILE A 12 -10.07 -12.10 14.82
C ILE A 12 -9.91 -12.45 13.32
N ALA A 13 -9.03 -13.38 13.00
CA ALA A 13 -8.84 -13.83 11.63
C ALA A 13 -10.17 -14.28 11.00
N GLY A 14 -10.49 -13.73 9.83
CA GLY A 14 -11.74 -14.02 9.10
C GLY A 14 -12.95 -13.17 9.48
N SER A 15 -12.78 -12.08 10.27
CA SER A 15 -13.86 -11.13 10.57
C SER A 15 -14.16 -10.13 9.44
N GLY A 16 -13.58 -10.29 8.26
CA GLY A 16 -13.89 -9.43 7.11
C GLY A 16 -12.90 -8.28 6.86
N GLN A 17 -11.80 -8.21 7.61
CA GLN A 17 -10.81 -7.12 7.46
C GLN A 17 -10.24 -7.03 6.05
N LYS A 18 -9.90 -8.19 5.45
CA LYS A 18 -9.38 -8.29 4.09
C LYS A 18 -10.44 -7.87 3.08
N GLU A 19 -11.64 -8.40 3.20
CA GLU A 19 -12.79 -8.13 2.34
C GLU A 19 -13.15 -6.63 2.37
N LEU A 20 -13.04 -5.99 3.54
CA LEU A 20 -13.26 -4.55 3.67
C LEU A 20 -12.23 -3.75 2.86
N LEU A 21 -10.93 -4.05 2.97
CA LEU A 21 -9.90 -3.35 2.20
C LEU A 21 -10.02 -3.61 0.69
N GLU A 22 -10.31 -4.86 0.30
CA GLU A 22 -10.53 -5.23 -1.10
C GLU A 22 -11.77 -4.53 -1.68
N SER A 23 -12.84 -4.37 -0.87
CA SER A 23 -14.04 -3.65 -1.27
C SER A 23 -13.76 -2.15 -1.48
N ILE A 24 -13.00 -1.52 -0.57
CA ILE A 24 -12.61 -0.11 -0.71
C ILE A 24 -11.77 0.11 -1.97
N SER A 25 -10.89 -0.84 -2.30
CA SER A 25 -10.03 -0.76 -3.49
C SER A 25 -10.71 -1.16 -4.80
N GLY A 26 -11.98 -1.56 -4.76
CA GLY A 26 -12.73 -2.00 -5.94
C GLY A 26 -12.36 -3.40 -6.43
N LEU A 27 -11.63 -4.19 -5.64
CA LEU A 27 -11.25 -5.56 -5.96
C LEU A 27 -12.36 -6.57 -5.66
N GLN A 28 -13.31 -6.21 -4.77
CA GLN A 28 -14.43 -7.04 -4.38
C GLN A 28 -15.75 -6.29 -4.57
N LYS A 29 -16.79 -7.03 -4.97
CA LYS A 29 -18.14 -6.47 -5.09
C LYS A 29 -18.74 -6.18 -3.73
N LEU A 30 -19.41 -5.05 -3.62
CA LEU A 30 -20.13 -4.67 -2.43
C LEU A 30 -21.46 -5.45 -2.32
N GLU A 31 -21.86 -5.76 -1.10
CA GLU A 31 -23.21 -6.26 -0.81
C GLU A 31 -24.27 -5.16 -1.03
N ALA A 32 -25.49 -5.60 -1.28
CA ALA A 32 -26.62 -4.70 -1.47
C ALA A 32 -26.83 -3.81 -0.22
N GLY A 33 -26.96 -2.50 -0.44
CA GLY A 33 -27.09 -1.53 0.66
C GLY A 33 -25.78 -0.95 1.20
N SER A 34 -24.62 -1.53 0.83
CA SER A 34 -23.33 -0.95 1.21
C SER A 34 -23.06 0.36 0.47
N LYS A 35 -22.38 1.30 1.14
CA LYS A 35 -21.95 2.58 0.55
C LYS A 35 -20.51 2.88 0.93
N ILE A 36 -19.67 3.14 -0.06
CA ILE A 36 -18.31 3.65 0.11
C ILE A 36 -18.22 5.00 -0.58
N THR A 37 -17.90 6.04 0.19
CA THR A 37 -17.74 7.40 -0.32
C THR A 37 -16.36 7.91 0.02
N TYR A 38 -15.65 8.43 -0.97
CA TYR A 38 -14.47 9.24 -0.78
C TYR A 38 -14.89 10.72 -0.77
N ILE A 39 -14.42 11.46 0.21
CA ILE A 39 -14.65 12.90 0.31
C ILE A 39 -13.36 13.60 -0.04
N GLU A 40 -13.37 14.39 -1.11
CA GLU A 40 -12.23 15.17 -1.55
C GLU A 40 -11.92 16.32 -0.56
N PRO A 41 -10.70 16.89 -0.59
CA PRO A 41 -10.34 17.99 0.31
C PRO A 41 -11.22 19.23 0.20
N ASP A 42 -11.89 19.44 -0.94
CA ASP A 42 -12.86 20.52 -1.18
C ASP A 42 -14.29 20.20 -0.69
N GLY A 43 -14.48 18.99 -0.12
CA GLY A 43 -15.79 18.50 0.35
C GLY A 43 -16.61 17.77 -0.71
N THR A 44 -16.13 17.63 -1.93
CA THR A 44 -16.84 16.89 -2.99
C THR A 44 -16.90 15.40 -2.64
N GLU A 45 -18.11 14.83 -2.69
CA GLU A 45 -18.32 13.40 -2.46
C GLU A 45 -18.19 12.60 -3.76
N CYS A 46 -17.33 11.58 -3.74
CA CYS A 46 -17.17 10.60 -4.81
C CYS A 46 -17.62 9.22 -4.33
N LEU A 47 -18.73 8.73 -4.88
CA LEU A 47 -19.22 7.38 -4.59
C LEU A 47 -18.38 6.35 -5.34
N LEU A 48 -17.78 5.40 -4.61
CA LEU A 48 -16.93 4.36 -5.17
C LEU A 48 -17.66 3.05 -5.50
N ASN A 49 -18.95 2.97 -5.17
CA ASN A 49 -19.75 1.77 -5.43
C ASN A 49 -19.73 1.37 -6.91
N GLY A 50 -19.42 0.11 -7.17
CA GLY A 50 -19.41 -0.44 -8.52
C GLY A 50 -18.20 -0.04 -9.38
N MET A 51 -17.28 0.75 -8.85
CA MET A 51 -16.02 1.09 -9.53
C MET A 51 -15.01 -0.04 -9.39
N ASP A 52 -14.34 -0.37 -10.48
CA ASP A 52 -13.15 -1.19 -10.45
C ASP A 52 -11.88 -0.35 -10.11
N PRO A 53 -10.73 -0.95 -9.81
CA PRO A 53 -9.52 -0.20 -9.46
C PRO A 53 -9.06 0.78 -10.56
N LEU A 54 -9.33 0.49 -11.84
CA LEU A 54 -8.98 1.39 -12.95
C LEU A 54 -9.90 2.61 -12.98
N ASP A 55 -11.18 2.41 -12.69
CA ASP A 55 -12.16 3.51 -12.62
C ASP A 55 -11.83 4.46 -11.45
N ILE A 56 -11.43 3.92 -10.30
CA ILE A 56 -10.98 4.71 -9.15
C ILE A 56 -9.77 5.57 -9.53
N ILE A 57 -8.78 4.98 -10.21
CA ILE A 57 -7.58 5.70 -10.69
C ILE A 57 -7.97 6.76 -11.74
N ARG A 58 -8.89 6.47 -12.66
CA ARG A 58 -9.37 7.43 -13.68
C ARG A 58 -10.08 8.62 -13.07
N LYS A 59 -10.72 8.47 -11.92
CA LYS A 59 -11.30 9.56 -11.13
C LYS A 59 -10.25 10.45 -10.45
N GLY A 60 -8.97 10.08 -10.54
CA GLY A 60 -7.87 10.81 -9.90
C GLY A 60 -7.62 10.40 -8.44
N LEU A 61 -8.38 9.44 -7.91
CA LEU A 61 -8.16 8.97 -6.54
C LEU A 61 -7.02 7.95 -6.52
N LEU A 62 -5.92 8.35 -5.90
CA LEU A 62 -4.75 7.50 -5.73
C LEU A 62 -4.91 6.66 -4.45
N LEU A 63 -5.41 5.44 -4.61
CA LEU A 63 -5.43 4.43 -3.55
C LEU A 63 -4.19 3.55 -3.69
N SER A 64 -3.46 3.39 -2.60
CA SER A 64 -2.38 2.41 -2.49
C SER A 64 -2.78 1.31 -1.52
N PHE A 65 -2.52 0.07 -1.92
CA PHE A 65 -2.84 -1.10 -1.13
C PHE A 65 -1.63 -2.01 -0.97
N VAL A 66 -1.25 -2.25 0.28
CA VAL A 66 -0.22 -3.20 0.69
C VAL A 66 -0.94 -4.46 1.19
N PRO A 67 -1.09 -5.50 0.37
CA PRO A 67 -1.79 -6.72 0.74
C PRO A 67 -0.96 -7.60 1.67
N GLU A 68 -1.61 -8.51 2.40
CA GLU A 68 -0.97 -9.55 3.18
C GLU A 68 -0.15 -10.50 2.30
N ASP A 69 -0.73 -10.97 1.20
CA ASP A 69 -0.03 -11.81 0.22
C ASP A 69 0.86 -10.97 -0.68
N ARG A 70 2.13 -10.90 -0.29
CA ARG A 70 3.15 -10.09 -0.96
C ARG A 70 3.35 -10.49 -2.42
N PHE A 71 3.25 -11.78 -2.77
CA PHE A 71 3.54 -12.30 -4.10
C PHE A 71 2.30 -12.66 -4.92
N GLY A 72 1.18 -12.94 -4.27
CA GLY A 72 -0.08 -13.19 -4.97
C GLY A 72 -0.77 -11.91 -5.44
N MET A 73 -0.63 -10.81 -4.68
CA MET A 73 -1.32 -9.55 -4.97
C MET A 73 -0.38 -8.34 -5.04
N GLY A 74 0.75 -8.37 -4.33
CA GLY A 74 1.63 -7.22 -4.17
C GLY A 74 2.69 -7.10 -5.28
N LEU A 75 3.57 -8.07 -5.37
CA LEU A 75 4.78 -8.06 -6.20
C LEU A 75 4.86 -9.31 -7.06
N VAL A 76 5.50 -9.20 -8.21
CA VAL A 76 5.79 -10.36 -9.08
C VAL A 76 7.16 -10.94 -8.67
N GLY A 77 7.16 -12.08 -8.00
CA GLY A 77 8.34 -12.70 -7.40
C GLY A 77 9.49 -13.01 -8.37
N GLY A 78 9.20 -13.28 -9.64
CA GLY A 78 10.19 -13.54 -10.69
C GLY A 78 10.83 -12.28 -11.28
N MET A 79 10.25 -11.11 -11.05
CA MET A 79 10.76 -9.82 -11.51
C MET A 79 11.75 -9.22 -10.52
N ASN A 80 12.68 -8.38 -11.01
CA ASN A 80 13.57 -7.58 -10.18
C ASN A 80 12.84 -6.36 -9.59
N ILE A 81 13.53 -5.56 -8.76
CA ILE A 81 12.95 -4.37 -8.10
C ILE A 81 12.45 -3.38 -9.15
N ILE A 82 13.27 -3.04 -10.15
CA ILE A 82 12.91 -2.05 -11.19
C ILE A 82 11.65 -2.47 -11.95
N GLN A 83 11.57 -3.74 -12.34
CA GLN A 83 10.40 -4.27 -13.04
C GLN A 83 9.14 -4.20 -12.18
N ASN A 84 9.24 -4.50 -10.88
CA ASN A 84 8.11 -4.36 -9.96
C ASN A 84 7.68 -2.90 -9.77
N ILE A 85 8.61 -1.94 -9.74
CA ILE A 85 8.29 -0.51 -9.73
C ILE A 85 7.61 -0.09 -11.05
N MET A 86 8.08 -0.62 -12.20
CA MET A 86 7.48 -0.34 -13.51
C MET A 86 6.00 -0.73 -13.59
N LEU A 87 5.54 -1.76 -12.88
CA LEU A 87 4.12 -2.15 -12.87
C LEU A 87 3.19 -1.00 -12.44
N ARG A 88 3.68 -0.08 -11.60
CA ARG A 88 2.91 1.09 -11.13
C ARG A 88 3.21 2.37 -11.91
N THR A 89 4.30 2.40 -12.68
CA THR A 89 4.81 3.63 -13.29
C THR A 89 4.84 3.63 -14.82
N TYR A 90 4.53 2.50 -15.48
CA TYR A 90 4.65 2.35 -16.93
C TYR A 90 3.81 3.34 -17.77
N ARG A 91 2.72 3.90 -17.18
CA ARG A 91 1.86 4.89 -17.85
C ARG A 91 2.35 6.33 -17.73
N ARG A 92 3.45 6.60 -17.01
CA ARG A 92 3.98 7.96 -16.82
C ARG A 92 4.69 8.50 -18.06
N GLY A 93 5.16 7.63 -18.97
CA GLY A 93 5.86 8.00 -20.20
C GLY A 93 4.93 8.71 -21.20
N LYS A 94 5.45 9.75 -21.87
CA LYS A 94 4.77 10.40 -23.01
C LYS A 94 5.29 9.76 -24.30
N GLY A 95 4.50 8.88 -24.92
CA GLY A 95 4.86 8.28 -26.21
C GLY A 95 4.76 6.76 -26.23
N PRO A 96 5.16 6.10 -27.35
CA PRO A 96 5.02 4.66 -27.52
C PRO A 96 6.06 3.83 -26.75
N LEU A 97 7.11 4.47 -26.22
CA LEU A 97 8.17 3.79 -25.48
C LEU A 97 7.99 3.99 -23.98
N THR A 98 8.18 2.90 -23.24
CA THR A 98 8.14 2.93 -21.77
C THR A 98 9.37 3.65 -21.21
N ASP A 99 9.16 4.64 -20.36
CA ASP A 99 10.23 5.27 -19.60
C ASP A 99 10.88 4.25 -18.65
N ARG A 100 12.18 4.02 -18.80
CA ARG A 100 12.96 3.11 -17.94
C ARG A 100 13.85 3.85 -16.95
N LYS A 101 14.05 5.15 -17.16
CA LYS A 101 14.92 5.95 -16.28
C LYS A 101 14.22 6.20 -14.94
N PHE A 102 13.00 6.72 -14.98
CA PHE A 102 12.24 7.02 -13.77
C PHE A 102 12.08 5.81 -12.83
N PRO A 103 11.64 4.60 -13.28
CA PRO A 103 11.56 3.43 -12.41
C PRO A 103 12.90 3.00 -11.81
N ARG A 104 14.00 3.16 -12.55
CA ARG A 104 15.36 2.86 -12.06
C ARG A 104 15.75 3.82 -10.94
N ASP A 105 15.62 5.13 -11.18
CA ASP A 105 15.98 6.16 -10.21
C ASP A 105 15.12 6.02 -8.93
N LEU A 106 13.83 5.75 -9.09
CA LEU A 106 12.92 5.48 -7.96
C LEU A 106 13.29 4.20 -7.21
N SER A 107 13.67 3.13 -7.93
CA SER A 107 14.11 1.88 -7.29
C SER A 107 15.37 2.09 -6.47
N GLN A 108 16.35 2.83 -7.00
CA GLN A 108 17.56 3.17 -6.26
C GLN A 108 17.23 3.98 -5.00
N LYS A 109 16.38 5.01 -5.14
CA LYS A 109 15.93 5.81 -4.00
C LYS A 109 15.25 4.95 -2.91
N ILE A 110 14.36 4.04 -3.27
CA ILE A 110 13.70 3.14 -2.30
C ILE A 110 14.73 2.23 -1.62
N VAL A 111 15.70 1.71 -2.37
CA VAL A 111 16.75 0.86 -1.83
C VAL A 111 17.61 1.62 -0.83
N ASP A 112 17.99 2.84 -1.16
CA ASP A 112 18.85 3.68 -0.31
C ASP A 112 18.09 4.19 0.93
N ASP A 113 16.88 4.75 0.75
CA ASP A 113 16.08 5.34 1.83
C ASP A 113 15.62 4.28 2.85
N LEU A 114 15.31 3.06 2.40
CA LEU A 114 14.79 1.99 3.25
C LEU A 114 15.85 0.92 3.59
N GLU A 115 17.10 1.16 3.22
CA GLU A 115 18.20 0.23 3.47
C GLU A 115 17.85 -1.21 3.02
N VAL A 116 17.37 -1.35 1.78
CA VAL A 116 17.03 -2.65 1.21
C VAL A 116 18.29 -3.41 0.82
N VAL A 117 18.53 -4.55 1.46
CA VAL A 117 19.66 -5.40 1.12
C VAL A 117 19.36 -6.24 -0.11
N THR A 118 20.03 -5.93 -1.21
CA THR A 118 19.91 -6.64 -2.50
C THR A 118 21.27 -6.73 -3.19
N PRO A 119 21.62 -7.87 -3.80
CA PRO A 119 22.87 -7.99 -4.58
C PRO A 119 22.88 -7.09 -5.82
N ASP A 120 21.76 -6.96 -6.51
CA ASP A 120 21.63 -6.16 -7.75
C ASP A 120 20.15 -5.84 -8.03
N ILE A 121 19.83 -4.54 -8.05
CA ILE A 121 18.46 -4.05 -8.31
C ILE A 121 17.96 -4.40 -9.72
N ASN A 122 18.88 -4.61 -10.69
CA ASN A 122 18.56 -4.88 -12.10
C ASN A 122 18.38 -6.37 -12.40
N ARG A 123 18.99 -7.26 -11.60
CA ARG A 123 19.08 -8.70 -11.94
C ARG A 123 18.46 -9.61 -10.92
N THR A 124 18.48 -9.23 -9.62
CA THR A 124 18.00 -10.11 -8.55
C THR A 124 16.48 -10.18 -8.55
N PRO A 125 15.87 -11.37 -8.80
CA PRO A 125 14.44 -11.55 -8.63
C PRO A 125 14.03 -11.28 -7.19
N ILE A 126 12.93 -10.54 -6.99
CA ILE A 126 12.55 -10.05 -5.66
C ILE A 126 12.26 -11.18 -4.67
N ARG A 127 11.83 -12.36 -5.15
CA ARG A 127 11.62 -13.56 -4.32
C ARG A 127 12.90 -14.10 -3.64
N ARG A 128 14.09 -13.64 -4.07
CA ARG A 128 15.38 -14.01 -3.45
C ARG A 128 15.78 -13.09 -2.30
N LEU A 129 15.06 -12.02 -2.08
CA LEU A 129 15.29 -11.13 -0.95
C LEU A 129 14.67 -11.72 0.33
N SER A 130 15.14 -11.27 1.49
CA SER A 130 14.49 -11.59 2.76
C SER A 130 13.08 -11.00 2.83
N GLY A 131 12.21 -11.58 3.65
CA GLY A 131 10.83 -11.10 3.81
C GLY A 131 10.74 -9.62 4.17
N GLY A 132 11.64 -9.14 5.02
CA GLY A 132 11.72 -7.72 5.38
C GLY A 132 12.10 -6.83 4.18
N ASN A 133 13.09 -7.23 3.37
CA ASN A 133 13.47 -6.48 2.19
C ASN A 133 12.36 -6.47 1.11
N VAL A 134 11.66 -7.60 0.93
CA VAL A 134 10.48 -7.66 0.06
C VAL A 134 9.42 -6.66 0.52
N GLN A 135 9.15 -6.61 1.82
CA GLN A 135 8.14 -5.71 2.39
C GLN A 135 8.54 -4.24 2.25
N LYS A 136 9.80 -3.90 2.53
CA LYS A 136 10.34 -2.55 2.31
C LYS A 136 10.12 -2.08 0.87
N VAL A 137 10.42 -2.94 -0.12
CA VAL A 137 10.19 -2.61 -1.54
C VAL A 137 8.71 -2.44 -1.84
N LEU A 138 7.84 -3.32 -1.32
CA LEU A 138 6.39 -3.23 -1.55
C LEU A 138 5.82 -1.93 -0.97
N VAL A 139 6.08 -1.64 0.30
CA VAL A 139 5.59 -0.43 0.97
C VAL A 139 6.18 0.82 0.32
N GLY A 140 7.50 0.84 0.04
CA GLY A 140 8.16 1.96 -0.64
C GLY A 140 7.56 2.24 -2.02
N ARG A 141 7.24 1.21 -2.81
CA ARG A 141 6.56 1.34 -4.10
C ARG A 141 5.19 2.00 -3.96
N GLU A 142 4.39 1.57 -3.00
CA GLU A 142 3.03 2.09 -2.80
C GLU A 142 3.04 3.53 -2.28
N ILE A 143 3.93 3.85 -1.35
CA ILE A 143 4.11 5.22 -0.84
C ILE A 143 4.59 6.17 -1.95
N ALA A 144 5.47 5.71 -2.83
CA ALA A 144 6.00 6.52 -3.94
C ALA A 144 4.95 6.93 -4.99
N GLN A 145 3.72 6.37 -4.92
CA GLN A 145 2.60 6.84 -5.72
C GLN A 145 1.98 8.14 -5.18
N ASN A 146 2.40 8.63 -4.01
CA ASN A 146 1.78 9.74 -3.28
C ASN A 146 0.27 9.54 -3.11
N PRO A 147 -0.15 8.46 -2.43
CA PRO A 147 -1.56 8.13 -2.33
C PRO A 147 -2.33 9.14 -1.46
N ALA A 148 -3.61 9.34 -1.78
CA ALA A 148 -4.54 10.01 -0.87
C ALA A 148 -4.98 9.07 0.27
N VAL A 149 -5.07 7.77 -0.04
CA VAL A 149 -5.40 6.73 0.93
C VAL A 149 -4.39 5.58 0.80
N LEU A 150 -3.74 5.21 1.90
CA LEU A 150 -2.85 4.07 2.01
C LEU A 150 -3.48 3.01 2.90
N MET A 151 -3.75 1.84 2.33
CA MET A 151 -4.32 0.71 3.04
C MET A 151 -3.26 -0.38 3.20
N THR A 152 -3.16 -0.97 4.38
CA THR A 152 -2.22 -2.04 4.67
C THR A 152 -2.90 -3.20 5.39
N ALA A 153 -2.75 -4.41 4.86
CA ALA A 153 -3.22 -5.63 5.48
C ALA A 153 -2.02 -6.42 6.02
N TYR A 154 -1.90 -6.51 7.35
CA TYR A 154 -0.88 -7.30 8.03
C TYR A 154 0.56 -7.01 7.54
N ALA A 155 0.86 -5.73 7.31
CA ALA A 155 2.09 -5.28 6.66
C ALA A 155 3.39 -5.72 7.35
N VAL A 156 3.35 -6.03 8.64
CA VAL A 156 4.52 -6.44 9.44
C VAL A 156 4.53 -7.92 9.80
N ARG A 157 3.53 -8.69 9.37
CA ARG A 157 3.42 -10.10 9.71
C ARG A 157 4.63 -10.90 9.25
N GLY A 158 5.24 -11.63 10.21
CA GLY A 158 6.41 -12.47 9.95
C GLY A 158 7.70 -11.69 9.64
N LEU A 159 7.79 -10.44 10.07
CA LEU A 159 8.99 -9.62 10.00
C LEU A 159 9.70 -9.59 11.36
N ASP A 160 10.99 -9.25 11.33
CA ASP A 160 11.73 -8.91 12.53
C ASP A 160 11.31 -7.55 13.09
N ILE A 161 11.61 -7.33 14.38
CA ILE A 161 11.20 -6.12 15.12
C ILE A 161 11.73 -4.84 14.45
N ASN A 162 13.00 -4.82 14.03
CA ASN A 162 13.60 -3.63 13.44
C ASN A 162 12.90 -3.26 12.11
N THR A 163 12.64 -4.24 11.26
CA THR A 163 11.90 -4.03 10.00
C THR A 163 10.48 -3.57 10.27
N SER A 164 9.81 -4.10 11.30
CA SER A 164 8.47 -3.68 11.69
C SER A 164 8.43 -2.20 12.07
N TYR A 165 9.38 -1.73 12.88
CA TYR A 165 9.50 -0.30 13.22
C TYR A 165 9.75 0.60 12.01
N VAL A 166 10.55 0.15 11.03
CA VAL A 166 10.73 0.90 9.76
C VAL A 166 9.37 1.09 9.07
N ILE A 167 8.56 0.02 8.99
CA ILE A 167 7.22 0.12 8.37
C ILE A 167 6.30 1.06 9.17
N TYR A 168 6.26 0.96 10.51
CA TYR A 168 5.45 1.85 11.35
C TYR A 168 5.84 3.33 11.19
N ASN A 169 7.13 3.63 11.13
CA ASN A 169 7.63 4.98 10.87
C ASN A 169 7.17 5.49 9.50
N LEU A 170 7.23 4.66 8.46
CA LEU A 170 6.73 5.02 7.13
C LEU A 170 5.23 5.33 7.14
N LEU A 171 4.41 4.57 7.85
CA LEU A 171 2.98 4.84 7.99
C LEU A 171 2.73 6.16 8.71
N THR A 172 3.47 6.41 9.80
CA THR A 172 3.42 7.67 10.55
C THR A 172 3.82 8.86 9.69
N GLU A 173 4.88 8.74 8.89
CA GLU A 173 5.27 9.78 7.93
C GLU A 173 4.17 10.07 6.89
N GLN A 174 3.46 9.05 6.41
CA GLN A 174 2.34 9.25 5.49
C GLN A 174 1.19 10.00 6.19
N LYS A 175 0.84 9.63 7.42
CA LYS A 175 -0.11 10.36 8.26
C LYS A 175 0.29 11.84 8.37
N MET A 176 1.54 12.13 8.71
CA MET A 176 2.03 13.50 8.85
C MET A 176 1.98 14.32 7.55
N LYS A 177 1.98 13.65 6.38
CA LYS A 177 1.78 14.26 5.05
C LYS A 177 0.30 14.47 4.71
N GLY A 178 -0.63 14.13 5.60
CA GLY A 178 -2.07 14.26 5.38
C GLY A 178 -2.72 13.07 4.69
N VAL A 179 -1.99 11.96 4.46
CA VAL A 179 -2.54 10.73 3.88
C VAL A 179 -3.49 10.08 4.88
N SER A 180 -4.63 9.58 4.41
CA SER A 180 -5.50 8.70 5.19
C SER A 180 -4.89 7.30 5.21
N VAL A 181 -4.50 6.80 6.37
CA VAL A 181 -3.90 5.46 6.51
C VAL A 181 -4.91 4.52 7.16
N ILE A 182 -5.15 3.38 6.52
CA ILE A 182 -5.96 2.28 7.10
C ILE A 182 -5.01 1.12 7.36
N TYR A 183 -4.87 0.74 8.63
CA TYR A 183 -3.94 -0.29 9.08
C TYR A 183 -4.70 -1.47 9.69
N VAL A 184 -4.57 -2.65 9.09
CA VAL A 184 -5.03 -3.92 9.67
C VAL A 184 -3.84 -4.62 10.29
N GLY A 185 -3.91 -4.91 11.59
CA GLY A 185 -2.87 -5.58 12.36
C GLY A 185 -3.44 -6.65 13.30
N GLU A 186 -2.57 -7.59 13.73
CA GLU A 186 -2.93 -8.66 14.68
C GLU A 186 -2.63 -8.28 16.13
N ASP A 187 -1.63 -7.41 16.32
CA ASP A 187 -1.12 -7.04 17.65
C ASP A 187 -1.89 -5.83 18.17
N LEU A 188 -2.62 -6.02 19.27
CA LEU A 188 -3.43 -4.99 19.90
C LEU A 188 -2.57 -3.87 20.49
N ASP A 189 -1.41 -4.20 21.06
CA ASP A 189 -0.52 -3.19 21.66
C ASP A 189 0.01 -2.25 20.57
N VAL A 190 0.37 -2.80 19.41
CA VAL A 190 0.76 -2.00 18.24
C VAL A 190 -0.40 -1.13 17.73
N LEU A 191 -1.62 -1.68 17.67
CA LEU A 191 -2.80 -0.90 17.25
C LEU A 191 -3.05 0.26 18.21
N LEU A 192 -2.93 0.05 19.52
CA LEU A 192 -3.13 1.09 20.52
C LEU A 192 -2.04 2.18 20.49
N GLU A 193 -0.81 1.82 20.14
CA GLU A 193 0.31 2.78 20.07
C GLU A 193 0.34 3.55 18.74
N LEU A 194 0.07 2.86 17.61
CA LEU A 194 0.22 3.42 16.27
C LEU A 194 -1.00 4.19 15.77
N CYS A 195 -2.22 3.75 16.15
CA CYS A 195 -3.45 4.22 15.54
C CYS A 195 -4.10 5.34 16.33
N ASP A 196 -4.68 6.33 15.64
CA ASP A 196 -5.45 7.41 16.27
C ASP A 196 -6.85 6.95 16.69
N ARG A 197 -7.42 6.02 15.92
CA ARG A 197 -8.71 5.38 16.19
C ARG A 197 -8.65 3.91 15.81
N ILE A 198 -9.44 3.08 16.49
CA ILE A 198 -9.52 1.65 16.19
C ILE A 198 -10.98 1.28 15.93
N LEU A 199 -11.22 0.61 14.81
CA LEU A 199 -12.46 -0.07 14.49
C LEU A 199 -12.30 -1.56 14.82
N VAL A 200 -13.26 -2.14 15.52
CA VAL A 200 -13.28 -3.57 15.84
C VAL A 200 -14.37 -4.25 14.99
N LEU A 201 -14.01 -5.35 14.30
CA LEU A 201 -14.89 -6.16 13.46
C LEU A 201 -15.20 -7.50 14.13
#